data_48301336e02dbd5ec53b75453dca0285
#
_entry.id   48301336e02dbd5ec53b75453dca0285
#
_cell.length_a   1.000
_cell.length_b   1.000
_cell.length_c   1.000
_cell.angle_alpha   90.00
_cell.angle_beta   90.00
_cell.angle_gamma   90.00
#
_symmetry.space_group_name_H-M   'P 1'
#
loop_
_entity.id
_entity.type
_entity.pdbx_description
1 polymer ?
#
loop_
_entity_poly.entity_id
_entity_poly.type
_entity_poly.pdbx_seq_one_letter_code
_entity_poly.pdbx_strand_id
1 'polypeptide(L)'
;MTMTEALQALLEYENDNLLTKVLLDRDVTAADTYAGTDVQKKSIDLCAADVYMMLSTHPEIREGSRFTKFDAMSLRAMADILYNKHSSAEATIDGTSLW
;
A
#
# COMPACT_ATOMS: atom_id res chain seq x y z
N MET A 1 8.36 16.13 1.11
CA MET A 1 7.94 15.07 2.04
C MET A 1 8.71 13.79 1.74
N THR A 2 8.84 12.93 2.73
CA THR A 2 9.49 11.65 2.55
C THR A 2 8.51 10.61 2.02
N MET A 3 9.04 9.46 1.60
CA MET A 3 8.18 8.35 1.15
C MET A 3 7.26 7.88 2.29
N THR A 4 7.76 7.84 3.53
CA THR A 4 6.93 7.50 4.68
C THR A 4 5.80 8.49 4.86
N GLU A 5 6.08 9.78 4.76
CA GLU A 5 5.05 10.81 4.88
C GLU A 5 4.01 10.71 3.77
N ALA A 6 4.45 10.41 2.55
CA ALA A 6 3.53 10.24 1.43
C ALA A 6 2.58 9.07 1.68
N LEU A 7 3.10 7.96 2.21
CA LEU A 7 2.29 6.80 2.55
C LEU A 7 1.33 7.10 3.70
N GLN A 8 1.79 7.80 4.73
CA GLN A 8 0.94 8.23 5.84
C GLN A 8 -0.21 9.11 5.35
N ALA A 9 0.09 10.03 4.45
CA ALA A 9 -0.92 10.94 3.92
C ALA A 9 -1.97 10.19 3.10
N LEU A 10 -1.56 9.22 2.30
CA LEU A 10 -2.49 8.44 1.50
C LEU A 10 -3.41 7.58 2.37
N LEU A 11 -2.85 6.96 3.40
CA LEU A 11 -3.59 6.06 4.28
C LEU A 11 -4.32 6.80 5.40
N GLU A 12 -3.89 8.01 5.73
CA GLU A 12 -4.33 8.74 6.93
C GLU A 12 -4.14 7.86 8.17
N TYR A 13 -2.99 7.20 8.24
CA TYR A 13 -2.69 6.20 9.25
C TYR A 13 -1.24 6.36 9.70
N GLU A 14 -1.03 6.44 11.00
CA GLU A 14 0.28 6.71 11.59
C GLU A 14 0.78 5.53 12.41
N ASN A 15 1.40 4.59 11.78
CA ASN A 15 2.11 3.52 12.47
C ASN A 15 3.47 3.40 11.78
N ASP A 16 4.43 4.17 12.27
CA ASP A 16 5.74 4.29 11.63
C ASP A 16 6.43 2.95 11.44
N ASN A 17 6.34 2.07 12.42
CA ASN A 17 6.99 0.76 12.34
C ASN A 17 6.41 -0.08 11.21
N LEU A 18 5.10 -0.11 11.10
CA LEU A 18 4.42 -0.87 10.05
C LEU A 18 4.70 -0.28 8.68
N LEU A 19 4.60 1.05 8.57
CA LEU A 19 4.82 1.72 7.29
C LEU A 19 6.25 1.56 6.82
N THR A 20 7.22 1.69 7.73
CA THR A 20 8.62 1.49 7.41
C THR A 20 8.88 0.07 6.93
N LYS A 21 8.29 -0.91 7.60
CA LYS A 21 8.46 -2.31 7.22
C LYS A 21 7.90 -2.58 5.82
N VAL A 22 6.73 -2.07 5.53
CA VAL A 22 6.10 -2.25 4.23
C VAL A 22 6.95 -1.62 3.12
N LEU A 23 7.47 -0.42 3.37
CA LEU A 23 8.34 0.25 2.41
C LEU A 23 9.61 -0.57 2.17
N LEU A 24 10.25 -1.05 3.23
CA LEU A 24 11.45 -1.86 3.11
C LEU A 24 11.20 -3.17 2.36
N ASP A 25 10.06 -3.80 2.59
CA ASP A 25 9.71 -5.05 1.92
C ASP A 25 9.59 -4.86 0.41
N ARG A 26 9.38 -3.64 -0.05
CA ARG A 26 9.32 -3.32 -1.47
C ARG A 26 10.55 -2.56 -1.96
N ASP A 27 11.64 -2.62 -1.21
CA ASP A 27 12.90 -1.95 -1.56
C ASP A 27 12.75 -0.44 -1.72
N VAL A 28 11.87 0.17 -0.92
CA VAL A 28 11.67 1.61 -0.93
C VAL A 28 12.33 2.21 0.31
N THR A 29 13.16 3.21 0.10
CA THR A 29 13.80 3.91 1.21
C THR A 29 12.84 4.91 1.82
N ALA A 30 12.49 4.69 3.09
CA ALA A 30 11.48 5.49 3.79
C ALA A 30 11.83 6.99 3.85
N ALA A 31 13.11 7.30 3.98
CA ALA A 31 13.58 8.68 4.11
C ALA A 31 13.78 9.40 2.77
N ASP A 32 13.65 8.71 1.65
CA ASP A 32 13.78 9.33 0.33
C ASP A 32 12.71 10.39 0.12
N THR A 33 13.07 11.42 -0.63
CA THR A 33 12.13 12.49 -0.95
C THR A 33 11.07 11.98 -1.94
N TYR A 34 9.82 12.20 -1.61
CA TYR A 34 8.72 11.87 -2.52
C TYR A 34 8.54 13.02 -3.51
N ALA A 35 8.78 12.75 -4.78
CA ALA A 35 8.67 13.75 -5.85
C ALA A 35 7.43 13.55 -6.73
N GLY A 36 6.63 12.53 -6.44
CA GLY A 36 5.40 12.28 -7.20
C GLY A 36 5.62 11.71 -8.59
N THR A 37 6.76 11.08 -8.82
CA THR A 37 7.01 10.40 -10.10
C THR A 37 6.08 9.19 -10.24
N ASP A 38 5.88 8.72 -11.46
CA ASP A 38 5.02 7.55 -11.70
C ASP A 38 5.53 6.32 -10.96
N VAL A 39 6.84 6.13 -10.91
CA VAL A 39 7.44 5.01 -10.19
C VAL A 39 7.15 5.12 -8.69
N GLN A 40 7.29 6.31 -8.14
CA GLN A 40 7.01 6.53 -6.72
C GLN A 40 5.54 6.36 -6.40
N LYS A 41 4.64 6.86 -7.25
CA LYS A 41 3.20 6.68 -7.07
C LYS A 41 2.82 5.20 -7.06
N LYS A 42 3.40 4.43 -7.98
CA LYS A 42 3.17 2.99 -8.02
C LYS A 42 3.66 2.33 -6.74
N SER A 43 4.87 2.68 -6.29
CA SER A 43 5.43 2.13 -5.05
C SER A 43 4.55 2.43 -3.85
N ILE A 44 4.09 3.67 -3.73
CA ILE A 44 3.22 4.09 -2.63
C ILE A 44 1.88 3.34 -2.68
N ASP A 45 1.27 3.22 -3.86
CA ASP A 45 0.01 2.49 -4.00
C ASP A 45 0.15 1.03 -3.59
N LEU A 46 1.23 0.37 -4.00
CA LEU A 46 1.46 -1.03 -3.65
C LEU A 46 1.75 -1.19 -2.16
N CYS A 47 2.48 -0.24 -1.57
CA CYS A 47 2.70 -0.26 -0.12
C CYS A 47 1.39 -0.05 0.64
N ALA A 48 0.53 0.84 0.15
CA ALA A 48 -0.79 1.04 0.75
C ALA A 48 -1.63 -0.24 0.69
N ALA A 49 -1.58 -0.93 -0.44
CA ALA A 49 -2.28 -2.21 -0.58
C ALA A 49 -1.77 -3.23 0.43
N ASP A 50 -0.45 -3.29 0.63
CA ASP A 50 0.14 -4.19 1.62
C ASP A 50 -0.34 -3.86 3.03
N VAL A 51 -0.45 -2.56 3.36
CA VAL A 51 -0.98 -2.13 4.66
C VAL A 51 -2.43 -2.57 4.82
N TYR A 52 -3.26 -2.38 3.81
CA TYR A 52 -4.66 -2.82 3.87
C TYR A 52 -4.74 -4.34 4.10
N MET A 53 -3.91 -5.12 3.44
CA MET A 53 -3.89 -6.57 3.64
C MET A 53 -3.48 -6.93 5.07
N MET A 54 -2.47 -6.26 5.62
CA MET A 54 -2.06 -6.50 6.99
C MET A 54 -3.15 -6.12 7.98
N LEU A 55 -3.81 -4.99 7.75
CA LEU A 55 -4.93 -4.57 8.59
C LEU A 55 -6.08 -5.57 8.53
N SER A 56 -6.28 -6.21 7.39
CA SER A 56 -7.37 -7.18 7.24
C SER A 56 -7.13 -8.45 8.05
N THR A 57 -5.88 -8.80 8.28
CA THR A 57 -5.51 -10.04 8.98
C THR A 57 -5.10 -9.83 10.43
N HIS A 58 -4.92 -8.57 10.85
CA HIS A 58 -4.45 -8.23 12.19
C HIS A 58 -5.38 -7.21 12.83
N PRO A 59 -6.50 -7.65 13.41
CA PRO A 59 -7.49 -6.74 14.02
C PRO A 59 -6.87 -5.79 15.06
N GLU A 60 -5.85 -6.27 15.78
CA GLU A 60 -5.19 -5.47 16.81
C GLU A 60 -4.52 -4.21 16.24
N ILE A 61 -4.11 -4.23 14.99
CA ILE A 61 -3.50 -3.07 14.35
C ILE A 61 -4.57 -2.04 13.98
N ARG A 62 -5.80 -2.50 13.73
CA ARG A 62 -6.91 -1.62 13.37
C ARG A 62 -7.45 -0.83 14.56
N GLU A 63 -7.32 -1.36 15.76
CA GLU A 63 -7.85 -0.71 16.95
C GLU A 63 -7.23 0.67 17.13
N GLY A 64 -8.06 1.66 17.41
CA GLY A 64 -7.62 3.02 17.59
C GLY A 64 -7.29 3.77 16.32
N SER A 65 -7.41 3.15 15.16
CA SER A 65 -7.18 3.79 13.87
C SER A 65 -8.51 4.08 13.16
N ARG A 66 -8.43 4.83 12.06
CA ARG A 66 -9.62 5.10 11.26
C ARG A 66 -10.19 3.82 10.61
N PHE A 67 -9.43 2.74 10.61
CA PHE A 67 -9.83 1.47 10.01
C PHE A 67 -10.59 0.57 10.96
N THR A 68 -10.81 0.99 12.19
CA THR A 68 -11.52 0.20 13.20
C THR A 68 -12.90 -0.26 12.72
N LYS A 69 -13.59 0.58 11.96
CA LYS A 69 -14.93 0.30 11.47
C LYS A 69 -14.96 -0.55 10.19
N PHE A 70 -13.80 -0.81 9.61
CA PHE A 70 -13.72 -1.57 8.36
C PHE A 70 -13.59 -3.05 8.69
N ASP A 71 -14.33 -3.89 7.96
CA ASP A 71 -14.16 -5.33 8.11
C ASP A 71 -13.02 -5.82 7.21
N ALA A 72 -12.65 -7.08 7.40
CA ALA A 72 -11.53 -7.66 6.66
C ALA A 72 -11.81 -7.70 5.16
N MET A 73 -13.04 -7.94 4.76
CA MET A 73 -13.41 -8.00 3.34
C MET A 73 -13.27 -6.66 2.67
N SER A 74 -13.69 -5.59 3.35
CA SER A 74 -13.57 -4.24 2.81
C SER A 74 -12.10 -3.86 2.63
N LEU A 75 -11.27 -4.18 3.60
CA LEU A 75 -9.84 -3.89 3.53
C LEU A 75 -9.17 -4.67 2.40
N ARG A 76 -9.52 -5.93 2.23
CA ARG A 76 -9.00 -6.74 1.13
C ARG A 76 -9.44 -6.21 -0.22
N ALA A 77 -10.68 -5.76 -0.31
CA ALA A 77 -11.18 -5.16 -1.55
C ALA A 77 -10.40 -3.90 -1.91
N MET A 78 -10.10 -3.06 -0.92
CA MET A 78 -9.30 -1.87 -1.13
C MET A 78 -7.89 -2.23 -1.60
N ALA A 79 -7.29 -3.25 -1.01
CA ALA A 79 -5.98 -3.73 -1.43
C ALA A 79 -6.03 -4.26 -2.86
N ASP A 80 -7.03 -5.05 -3.18
CA ASP A 80 -7.18 -5.63 -4.52
C ASP A 80 -7.31 -4.56 -5.61
N ILE A 81 -8.02 -3.49 -5.32
CA ILE A 81 -8.16 -2.38 -6.27
C ILE A 81 -6.77 -1.83 -6.61
N LEU A 82 -5.93 -1.62 -5.62
CA LEU A 82 -4.59 -1.08 -5.83
C LEU A 82 -3.67 -2.08 -6.52
N TYR A 83 -3.72 -3.35 -6.11
CA TYR A 83 -2.93 -4.39 -6.77
C TYR A 83 -3.33 -4.53 -8.23
N ASN A 84 -4.62 -4.57 -8.51
CA ASN A 84 -5.12 -4.73 -9.88
C ASN A 84 -4.81 -3.52 -10.75
N LYS A 85 -4.82 -2.34 -10.19
CA LYS A 85 -4.46 -1.12 -10.91
C LYS A 85 -3.08 -1.23 -11.53
N HIS A 86 -2.14 -1.81 -10.79
CA HIS A 86 -0.75 -1.93 -11.26
C HIS A 86 -0.47 -3.26 -11.96
N SER A 87 -1.12 -4.33 -11.52
CA SER A 87 -1.02 -5.63 -12.19
C SER A 87 -1.58 -5.58 -13.60
N SER A 88 -2.66 -4.84 -13.80
CA SER A 88 -3.24 -4.72 -15.13
C SER A 88 -2.26 -4.12 -16.12
N ALA A 89 -1.48 -3.12 -15.67
CA ALA A 89 -0.47 -2.52 -16.51
C ALA A 89 0.64 -3.51 -16.82
N GLU A 90 1.03 -4.32 -15.85
CA GLU A 90 2.04 -5.35 -16.04
C GLU A 90 1.51 -6.49 -16.87
N ALA A 91 0.28 -6.90 -16.63
CA ALA A 91 -0.36 -7.96 -17.37
C ALA A 91 -0.51 -7.64 -18.84
N THR A 92 -0.65 -6.37 -19.18
CA THR A 92 -0.70 -5.95 -20.57
C THR A 92 0.59 -6.29 -21.29
N ILE A 93 1.70 -6.24 -20.58
CA ILE A 93 3.00 -6.54 -21.15
C ILE A 93 3.19 -8.06 -21.24
N ASP A 94 2.89 -8.74 -20.15
CA ASP A 94 3.11 -10.18 -20.05
C ASP A 94 1.87 -10.99 -20.35
N GLY A 95 0.74 -10.37 -20.14
CA GLY A 95 -0.52 -11.06 -20.01
C GLY A 95 -0.90 -11.82 -21.24
N THR A 96 -0.53 -11.31 -22.35
CA THR A 96 -0.83 -12.00 -23.58
C THR A 96 -0.18 -13.36 -23.63
N SER A 97 0.95 -13.50 -22.98
CA SER A 97 1.65 -14.76 -22.96
C SER A 97 1.04 -15.76 -22.00
N LEU A 98 0.23 -15.28 -21.09
CA LEU A 98 -0.36 -16.12 -20.05
C LEU A 98 -1.65 -16.79 -20.50
N TRP A 99 -2.23 -16.30 -21.53
CA TRP A 99 -3.51 -16.78 -21.99
C TRP A 99 -3.40 -17.54 -23.29
#